data_05f98d6ceee44ef87d588aa15ddd4dbf
#
_entry.id   05f98d6ceee44ef87d588aa15ddd4dbf
#
_cell.length_a   1.000
_cell.length_b   1.000
_cell.length_c   1.000
_cell.angle_alpha   90.00
_cell.angle_beta   90.00
_cell.angle_gamma   90.00
#
_symmetry.space_group_name_H-M   'P 1'
#
loop_
_entity.id
_entity.type
_entity.pdbx_description
1 polymer ?
#
loop_
_entity_poly.entity_id
_entity_poly.type
_entity_poly.pdbx_seq_one_letter_code
_entity_poly.pdbx_strand_id
1 'polypeptide(L)'
;MKKAFAIITIFIIFFCLYFLQSKVFGVFTIAGVKPNLFIVLALFLGLFLNKMYTPFICSALGLLLDFFCSDIIGINAIMLLVASTGGILFIKNFSKESRITIMMISIAMTFICELIAYILRIIVLETNIEILAFFKVISIEIIYNTILIIVLYPLIQKFGNWIENTFTEDKIRTKYF
;
A
#
# COMPACT_ATOMS: atom_id res chain seq x y z
N MET A 1 -21.04 15.30 0.44
CA MET A 1 -19.86 16.16 0.55
C MET A 1 -18.69 15.48 1.28
N LYS A 2 -18.85 14.90 2.51
CA LYS A 2 -17.77 14.25 3.27
C LYS A 2 -17.01 13.15 2.50
N LYS A 3 -17.73 12.26 1.78
CA LYS A 3 -17.11 11.17 0.98
C LYS A 3 -16.28 11.69 -0.20
N ALA A 4 -16.78 12.70 -0.92
CA ALA A 4 -16.02 13.31 -2.00
C ALA A 4 -14.72 13.97 -1.49
N PHE A 5 -14.80 14.63 -0.34
CA PHE A 5 -13.63 15.19 0.32
C PHE A 5 -12.61 14.11 0.72
N ALA A 6 -13.06 12.98 1.26
CA ALA A 6 -12.17 11.87 1.61
C ALA A 6 -11.47 11.27 0.38
N ILE A 7 -12.19 11.11 -0.73
CA ILE A 7 -11.59 10.63 -2.00
C ILE A 7 -10.54 11.62 -2.50
N ILE A 8 -10.84 12.92 -2.52
CA ILE A 8 -9.88 13.96 -2.92
C ILE A 8 -8.64 13.91 -2.03
N THR A 9 -8.82 13.73 -0.72
CA THR A 9 -7.70 13.64 0.22
C THR A 9 -6.82 12.40 -0.04
N ILE A 10 -7.42 11.25 -0.39
CA ILE A 10 -6.66 10.04 -0.78
C ILE A 10 -5.81 10.34 -2.04
N PHE A 11 -6.38 11.03 -3.03
CA PHE A 11 -5.63 11.44 -4.23
C PHE A 11 -4.49 12.41 -3.89
N ILE A 12 -4.71 13.38 -3.04
CA ILE A 12 -3.66 14.33 -2.59
C ILE A 12 -2.53 13.55 -1.90
N ILE A 13 -2.85 12.63 -1.00
CA ILE A 13 -1.85 11.79 -0.31
C ILE A 13 -1.09 10.95 -1.31
N PHE A 14 -1.77 10.35 -2.28
CA PHE A 14 -1.13 9.56 -3.34
C PHE A 14 -0.07 10.38 -4.10
N PHE A 15 -0.41 11.60 -4.53
CA PHE A 15 0.54 12.48 -5.21
C PHE A 15 1.66 12.97 -4.29
N CYS A 16 1.38 13.24 -3.01
CA CYS A 16 2.42 13.56 -2.03
C CYS A 16 3.40 12.39 -1.85
N LEU A 17 2.90 11.15 -1.74
CA LEU A 17 3.74 9.97 -1.66
C LEU A 17 4.54 9.73 -2.94
N TYR A 18 3.94 9.97 -4.10
CA TYR A 18 4.62 9.92 -5.39
C TYR A 18 5.83 10.88 -5.42
N PHE A 19 5.61 12.12 -5.01
CA PHE A 19 6.68 13.13 -4.94
C PHE A 19 7.75 12.73 -3.92
N LEU A 20 7.36 12.30 -2.73
CA LEU A 20 8.25 11.81 -1.69
C LEU A 20 9.11 10.63 -2.19
N GLN A 21 8.48 9.61 -2.76
CA GLN A 21 9.18 8.42 -3.24
C GLN A 21 10.12 8.72 -4.41
N SER A 22 9.72 9.61 -5.31
CA SER A 22 10.53 9.98 -6.48
C SER A 22 11.72 10.89 -6.11
N LYS A 23 11.50 11.92 -5.30
CA LYS A 23 12.49 12.96 -5.01
C LYS A 23 13.26 12.71 -3.71
N VAL A 24 12.57 12.44 -2.60
CA VAL A 24 13.21 12.29 -1.29
C VAL A 24 13.88 10.92 -1.18
N PHE A 25 13.11 9.85 -1.36
CA PHE A 25 13.67 8.50 -1.28
C PHE A 25 14.49 8.10 -2.52
N GLY A 26 14.48 8.90 -3.58
CA GLY A 26 15.45 8.80 -4.67
C GLY A 26 16.88 9.10 -4.22
N VAL A 27 17.06 10.00 -3.25
CA VAL A 27 18.37 10.35 -2.67
C VAL A 27 18.71 9.40 -1.50
N PHE A 28 17.74 9.04 -0.67
CA PHE A 28 17.91 8.18 0.51
C PHE A 28 17.71 6.69 0.15
N THR A 29 18.56 6.15 -0.72
CA THR A 29 18.55 4.72 -1.06
C THR A 29 19.51 3.95 -0.16
N ILE A 30 19.10 2.80 0.37
CA ILE A 30 19.98 1.87 1.08
C ILE A 30 20.39 0.76 0.09
N ALA A 31 21.66 0.69 -0.24
CA ALA A 31 22.20 -0.26 -1.25
C ALA A 31 21.44 -0.20 -2.60
N GLY A 32 20.98 0.98 -3.01
CA GLY A 32 20.21 1.19 -4.24
C GLY A 32 18.73 0.85 -4.15
N VAL A 33 18.25 0.39 -2.99
CA VAL A 33 16.84 0.02 -2.75
C VAL A 33 16.09 1.19 -2.11
N LYS A 34 14.86 1.43 -2.58
CA LYS A 34 13.92 2.43 -2.06
C LYS A 34 12.80 1.74 -1.30
N PRO A 35 12.19 2.41 -0.30
CA PRO A 35 10.96 1.90 0.30
C PRO A 35 9.80 1.98 -0.69
N ASN A 36 8.84 1.08 -0.58
CA ASN A 36 7.63 1.11 -1.39
C ASN A 36 6.45 1.67 -0.59
N LEU A 37 6.35 3.00 -0.57
CA LEU A 37 5.30 3.72 0.16
C LEU A 37 3.89 3.38 -0.34
N PHE A 38 3.76 2.97 -1.59
CA PHE A 38 2.46 2.67 -2.19
C PHE A 38 1.89 1.34 -1.70
N ILE A 39 2.73 0.32 -1.48
CA ILE A 39 2.30 -0.93 -0.81
C ILE A 39 1.77 -0.60 0.59
N VAL A 40 2.48 0.25 1.32
CA VAL A 40 2.07 0.70 2.67
C VAL A 40 0.73 1.43 2.58
N LEU A 41 0.55 2.39 1.66
CA LEU A 41 -0.70 3.11 1.46
C LEU A 41 -1.87 2.15 1.14
N ALA A 42 -1.68 1.24 0.17
CA ALA A 42 -2.72 0.31 -0.25
C ALA A 42 -3.14 -0.64 0.88
N LEU A 43 -2.16 -1.15 1.65
CA LEU A 43 -2.40 -1.96 2.83
C LEU A 43 -3.28 -1.21 3.85
N PHE A 44 -2.93 0.06 4.14
CA PHE A 44 -3.69 0.87 5.08
C PHE A 44 -5.08 1.22 4.58
N LEU A 45 -5.25 1.53 3.31
CA LEU A 45 -6.58 1.72 2.73
C LEU A 45 -7.44 0.46 2.88
N GLY A 46 -6.86 -0.73 2.67
CA GLY A 46 -7.52 -2.02 2.93
C GLY A 46 -7.95 -2.18 4.40
N LEU A 47 -7.06 -1.86 5.35
CA LEU A 47 -7.31 -1.97 6.79
C LEU A 47 -8.42 -1.03 7.29
N PHE A 48 -8.45 0.23 6.82
CA PHE A 48 -9.37 1.23 7.38
C PHE A 48 -10.66 1.40 6.59
N LEU A 49 -10.64 1.33 5.27
CA LEU A 49 -11.87 1.38 4.48
C LEU A 49 -12.67 0.07 4.60
N ASN A 50 -11.98 -1.06 4.64
CA ASN A 50 -12.58 -2.40 4.76
C ASN A 50 -13.84 -2.59 3.88
N LYS A 51 -13.78 -2.12 2.62
CA LYS A 51 -14.86 -2.18 1.65
C LYS A 51 -14.43 -3.00 0.43
N MET A 52 -15.37 -3.73 -0.15
CA MET A 52 -15.11 -4.58 -1.31
C MET A 52 -14.59 -3.81 -2.55
N TYR A 53 -14.87 -2.51 -2.64
CA TYR A 53 -14.40 -1.66 -3.74
C TYR A 53 -12.98 -1.08 -3.51
N THR A 54 -12.43 -1.20 -2.30
CA THR A 54 -11.09 -0.66 -1.97
C THR A 54 -9.97 -1.24 -2.84
N PRO A 55 -9.90 -2.57 -3.10
CA PRO A 55 -8.88 -3.13 -3.99
C PRO A 55 -8.95 -2.56 -5.41
N PHE A 56 -10.15 -2.29 -5.92
CA PHE A 56 -10.30 -1.69 -7.27
C PHE A 56 -9.80 -0.25 -7.30
N ILE A 57 -10.06 0.54 -6.25
CA ILE A 57 -9.50 1.90 -6.12
C ILE A 57 -7.97 1.83 -6.06
N CYS A 58 -7.42 0.95 -5.23
CA CYS A 58 -5.96 0.78 -5.12
C CYS A 58 -5.34 0.31 -6.43
N SER A 59 -6.01 -0.60 -7.15
CA SER A 59 -5.57 -1.04 -8.48
C SER A 59 -5.58 0.11 -9.49
N ALA A 60 -6.60 0.97 -9.48
CA ALA A 60 -6.63 2.16 -10.33
C ALA A 60 -5.50 3.15 -10.02
N LEU A 61 -5.19 3.36 -8.71
CA LEU A 61 -4.03 4.15 -8.30
C LEU A 61 -2.71 3.49 -8.75
N GLY A 62 -2.63 2.17 -8.71
CA GLY A 62 -1.49 1.41 -9.22
C GLY A 62 -1.31 1.55 -10.74
N LEU A 63 -2.40 1.55 -11.52
CA LEU A 63 -2.35 1.85 -12.95
C LEU A 63 -1.82 3.27 -13.20
N LEU A 64 -2.24 4.26 -12.42
CA LEU A 64 -1.67 5.61 -12.53
C LEU A 64 -0.16 5.63 -12.28
N LEU A 65 0.32 4.85 -11.29
CA LEU A 65 1.76 4.70 -11.05
C LEU A 65 2.48 4.06 -12.24
N ASP A 66 1.88 3.03 -12.82
CA ASP A 66 2.44 2.36 -13.99
C ASP A 66 2.62 3.33 -15.15
N PHE A 67 1.64 4.20 -15.40
CA PHE A 67 1.75 5.25 -16.42
C PHE A 67 2.84 6.29 -16.13
N PHE A 68 3.13 6.59 -14.86
CA PHE A 68 4.11 7.64 -14.52
C PHE A 68 5.53 7.12 -14.33
N CYS A 69 5.70 5.86 -13.91
CA CYS A 69 6.98 5.38 -13.39
C CYS A 69 7.44 4.04 -13.93
N SER A 70 6.59 3.28 -14.64
CA SER A 70 6.91 1.88 -14.97
C SER A 70 7.08 1.68 -16.46
N ASP A 71 8.07 0.84 -16.81
CA ASP A 71 8.24 0.37 -18.19
C ASP A 71 7.19 -0.69 -18.58
N ILE A 72 6.55 -1.32 -17.58
CA ILE A 72 5.53 -2.35 -17.76
C ILE A 72 4.24 -1.91 -17.06
N ILE A 73 3.17 -1.79 -17.84
CA ILE A 73 1.84 -1.42 -17.33
C ILE A 73 1.20 -2.64 -16.65
N GLY A 74 0.65 -2.44 -15.45
CA GLY A 74 -0.16 -3.43 -14.72
C GLY A 74 0.53 -4.05 -13.51
N ILE A 75 1.85 -3.99 -13.37
CA ILE A 75 2.56 -4.58 -12.22
C ILE A 75 2.17 -3.89 -10.92
N ASN A 76 2.27 -2.54 -10.85
CA ASN A 76 1.87 -1.81 -9.66
C ASN A 76 0.36 -1.91 -9.39
N ALA A 77 -0.46 -1.99 -10.45
CA ALA A 77 -1.90 -2.20 -10.30
C ALA A 77 -2.21 -3.51 -9.56
N ILE A 78 -1.56 -4.62 -9.95
CA ILE A 78 -1.72 -5.92 -9.29
C ILE A 78 -1.17 -5.89 -7.88
N MET A 79 0.00 -5.31 -7.66
CA MET A 79 0.60 -5.19 -6.33
C MET A 79 -0.30 -4.45 -5.35
N LEU A 80 -0.84 -3.28 -5.73
CA LEU A 80 -1.69 -2.49 -4.85
C LEU A 80 -3.07 -3.14 -4.64
N LEU A 81 -3.59 -3.88 -5.64
CA LEU A 81 -4.78 -4.71 -5.47
C LEU A 81 -4.55 -5.79 -4.41
N VAL A 82 -3.45 -6.52 -4.50
CA VAL A 82 -3.09 -7.59 -3.56
C VAL A 82 -2.84 -7.01 -2.16
N ALA A 83 -2.08 -5.93 -2.03
CA ALA A 83 -1.81 -5.29 -0.76
C ALA A 83 -3.08 -4.85 -0.03
N SER A 84 -4.00 -4.20 -0.73
CA SER A 84 -5.27 -3.74 -0.16
C SER A 84 -6.21 -4.89 0.19
N THR A 85 -6.25 -5.95 -0.63
CA THR A 85 -7.02 -7.16 -0.34
C THR A 85 -6.49 -7.86 0.90
N GLY A 86 -5.17 -7.97 1.03
CA GLY A 86 -4.52 -8.49 2.23
C GLY A 86 -4.90 -7.70 3.49
N GLY A 87 -4.95 -6.37 3.40
CA GLY A 87 -5.42 -5.51 4.50
C GLY A 87 -6.87 -5.82 4.92
N ILE A 88 -7.78 -6.01 3.96
CA ILE A 88 -9.19 -6.34 4.23
C ILE A 88 -9.32 -7.73 4.88
N LEU A 89 -8.60 -8.73 4.37
CA LEU A 89 -8.64 -10.09 4.91
C LEU A 89 -8.10 -10.15 6.33
N PHE A 90 -7.06 -9.37 6.58
CA PHE A 90 -6.40 -9.34 7.87
C PHE A 90 -7.28 -8.78 9.00
N ILE A 91 -8.00 -7.67 8.74
CA ILE A 91 -8.84 -7.02 9.75
C ILE A 91 -10.00 -7.89 10.23
N LYS A 92 -10.37 -8.93 9.46
CA LYS A 92 -11.40 -9.88 9.89
C LYS A 92 -10.97 -10.72 11.08
N ASN A 93 -9.66 -10.96 11.24
CA ASN A 93 -9.12 -11.87 12.23
C ASN A 93 -8.24 -11.18 13.29
N PHE A 94 -7.78 -9.95 13.03
CA PHE A 94 -6.82 -9.27 13.88
C PHE A 94 -7.20 -7.81 14.13
N SER A 95 -6.74 -7.26 15.26
CA SER A 95 -6.96 -5.86 15.61
C SER A 95 -5.99 -4.93 14.87
N LYS A 96 -6.53 -3.88 14.24
CA LYS A 96 -5.76 -2.80 13.63
C LYS A 96 -5.15 -1.81 14.62
N GLU A 97 -5.43 -1.96 15.92
CA GLU A 97 -4.92 -1.08 16.97
C GLU A 97 -3.54 -1.50 17.47
N SER A 98 -3.15 -2.75 17.26
CA SER A 98 -1.85 -3.28 17.66
C SER A 98 -0.76 -2.90 16.66
N ARG A 99 0.26 -2.18 17.12
CA ARG A 99 1.44 -1.81 16.31
C ARG A 99 2.17 -3.05 15.77
N ILE A 100 2.38 -4.04 16.64
CA ILE A 100 3.09 -5.28 16.28
C ILE A 100 2.35 -6.01 15.18
N THR A 101 1.03 -6.09 15.30
CA THR A 101 0.17 -6.73 14.31
C THR A 101 0.25 -6.07 12.93
N ILE A 102 0.24 -4.73 12.90
CA ILE A 102 0.40 -3.97 11.64
C ILE A 102 1.79 -4.16 11.04
N MET A 103 2.84 -4.20 11.86
CA MET A 103 4.20 -4.47 11.39
C MET A 103 4.29 -5.87 10.74
N MET A 104 3.76 -6.90 11.41
CA MET A 104 3.79 -8.27 10.90
C MET A 104 3.07 -8.40 9.54
N ILE A 105 1.88 -7.81 9.41
CA ILE A 105 1.17 -7.86 8.13
C ILE A 105 1.88 -7.06 7.03
N SER A 106 2.51 -5.95 7.39
CA SER A 106 3.24 -5.15 6.41
C SER A 106 4.45 -5.92 5.87
N ILE A 107 5.19 -6.62 6.73
CA ILE A 107 6.29 -7.49 6.32
C ILE A 107 5.78 -8.58 5.35
N ALA A 108 4.71 -9.27 5.74
CA ALA A 108 4.14 -10.33 4.91
C ALA A 108 3.63 -9.79 3.57
N MET A 109 2.94 -8.65 3.57
CA MET A 109 2.39 -8.06 2.34
C MET A 109 3.46 -7.49 1.42
N THR A 110 4.52 -6.86 1.97
CA THR A 110 5.67 -6.42 1.17
C THR A 110 6.31 -7.62 0.48
N PHE A 111 6.54 -8.73 1.23
CA PHE A 111 7.11 -9.94 0.66
C PHE A 111 6.25 -10.51 -0.47
N ILE A 112 4.94 -10.65 -0.25
CA ILE A 112 4.01 -11.20 -1.25
C ILE A 112 3.96 -10.30 -2.50
N CYS A 113 3.84 -8.99 -2.32
CA CYS A 113 3.75 -8.04 -3.43
C CYS A 113 5.03 -8.04 -4.27
N GLU A 114 6.21 -7.98 -3.64
CA GLU A 114 7.49 -8.02 -4.36
C GLU A 114 7.74 -9.36 -5.04
N LEU A 115 7.32 -10.48 -4.44
CA LEU A 115 7.38 -11.78 -5.08
C LEU A 115 6.54 -11.82 -6.35
N ILE A 116 5.30 -11.32 -6.29
CA ILE A 116 4.41 -11.22 -7.46
C ILE A 116 5.03 -10.32 -8.53
N ALA A 117 5.54 -9.15 -8.16
CA ALA A 117 6.18 -8.23 -9.09
C ALA A 117 7.41 -8.86 -9.76
N TYR A 118 8.23 -9.59 -9.00
CA TYR A 118 9.41 -10.29 -9.51
C TYR A 118 9.02 -11.35 -10.55
N ILE A 119 8.02 -12.19 -10.22
CA ILE A 119 7.52 -13.21 -11.15
C ILE A 119 6.97 -12.57 -12.44
N LEU A 120 6.16 -11.50 -12.30
CA LEU A 120 5.59 -10.81 -13.45
C LEU A 120 6.68 -10.18 -14.34
N ARG A 121 7.71 -9.59 -13.74
CA ARG A 121 8.85 -9.02 -14.49
C ARG A 121 9.62 -10.10 -15.26
N ILE A 122 9.87 -11.26 -14.66
CA ILE A 122 10.52 -12.39 -15.35
C ILE A 122 9.70 -12.83 -16.57
N ILE A 123 8.39 -12.97 -16.40
CA ILE A 123 7.50 -13.44 -17.48
C ILE A 123 7.44 -12.43 -18.63
N VAL A 124 7.35 -11.14 -18.32
CA VAL A 124 7.12 -10.09 -19.34
C VAL A 124 8.43 -9.66 -20.00
N LEU A 125 9.53 -9.56 -19.23
CA LEU A 125 10.83 -9.09 -19.76
C LEU A 125 11.77 -10.22 -20.17
N GLU A 126 11.38 -11.47 -19.98
CA GLU A 126 12.20 -12.66 -20.25
C GLU A 126 13.61 -12.56 -19.61
N THR A 127 13.70 -11.91 -18.44
CA THR A 127 14.97 -11.66 -17.75
C THR A 127 15.46 -12.91 -17.05
N ASN A 128 16.77 -13.01 -16.85
CA ASN A 128 17.38 -14.11 -16.11
C ASN A 128 16.95 -14.08 -14.63
N ILE A 129 16.77 -15.26 -14.06
CA ILE A 129 16.40 -15.43 -12.65
C ILE A 129 17.63 -15.18 -11.76
N GLU A 130 17.65 -14.05 -11.08
CA GLU A 130 18.69 -13.68 -10.12
C GLU A 130 18.16 -13.74 -8.68
N ILE A 131 18.07 -14.96 -8.13
CA ILE A 131 17.47 -15.22 -6.81
C ILE A 131 18.21 -14.46 -5.70
N LEU A 132 19.53 -14.42 -5.71
CA LEU A 132 20.32 -13.74 -4.67
C LEU A 132 20.10 -12.22 -4.69
N ALA A 133 20.02 -11.62 -5.88
CA ALA A 133 19.73 -10.19 -6.02
C ALA A 133 18.31 -9.88 -5.50
N PHE A 134 17.33 -10.73 -5.82
CA PHE A 134 15.97 -10.61 -5.32
C PHE A 134 15.90 -10.63 -3.78
N PHE A 135 16.51 -11.63 -3.12
CA PHE A 135 16.50 -11.70 -1.66
C PHE A 135 17.21 -10.53 -0.99
N LYS A 136 18.27 -10.01 -1.58
CA LYS A 136 18.96 -8.80 -1.10
C LYS A 136 18.01 -7.58 -1.16
N VAL A 137 17.37 -7.36 -2.29
CA VAL A 137 16.48 -6.20 -2.49
C VAL A 137 15.29 -6.27 -1.54
N ILE A 138 14.59 -7.40 -1.49
CA ILE A 138 13.39 -7.55 -0.67
C ILE A 138 13.67 -7.44 0.83
N SER A 139 14.81 -7.96 1.30
CA SER A 139 15.20 -7.84 2.72
C SER A 139 15.39 -6.39 3.13
N ILE A 140 16.06 -5.60 2.30
CA ILE A 140 16.28 -4.17 2.55
C ILE A 140 14.95 -3.41 2.50
N GLU A 141 14.10 -3.71 1.53
CA GLU A 141 12.80 -3.06 1.37
C GLU A 141 11.86 -3.35 2.55
N ILE A 142 11.80 -4.60 3.02
CA ILE A 142 11.01 -4.98 4.20
C ILE A 142 11.46 -4.19 5.44
N ILE A 143 12.78 -4.11 5.68
CA ILE A 143 13.32 -3.34 6.80
C ILE A 143 12.94 -1.87 6.68
N TYR A 144 13.08 -1.29 5.48
CA TYR A 144 12.78 0.10 5.22
C TYR A 144 11.29 0.41 5.42
N ASN A 145 10.40 -0.39 4.81
CA ASN A 145 8.96 -0.25 4.96
C ASN A 145 8.53 -0.40 6.43
N THR A 146 9.14 -1.33 7.17
CA THR A 146 8.86 -1.54 8.60
C THR A 146 9.24 -0.33 9.43
N ILE A 147 10.43 0.25 9.22
CA ILE A 147 10.89 1.46 9.91
C ILE A 147 9.92 2.63 9.62
N LEU A 148 9.54 2.80 8.36
CA LEU A 148 8.59 3.86 7.97
C LEU A 148 7.24 3.69 8.64
N ILE A 149 6.72 2.47 8.73
CA ILE A 149 5.45 2.19 9.41
C ILE A 149 5.55 2.55 10.90
N ILE A 150 6.65 2.21 11.57
CA ILE A 150 6.84 2.56 12.99
C ILE A 150 6.79 4.08 13.18
N VAL A 151 7.49 4.82 12.34
CA VAL A 151 7.56 6.29 12.42
C VAL A 151 6.22 6.94 12.06
N LEU A 152 5.58 6.45 10.99
CA LEU A 152 4.33 7.02 10.48
C LEU A 152 3.08 6.48 11.18
N TYR A 153 3.21 5.49 12.04
CA TYR A 153 2.08 4.81 12.69
C TYR A 153 1.05 5.77 13.32
N PRO A 154 1.45 6.76 14.16
CA PRO A 154 0.47 7.67 14.77
C PRO A 154 -0.29 8.51 13.73
N LEU A 155 0.39 8.91 12.67
CA LEU A 155 -0.21 9.68 11.58
C LEU A 155 -1.21 8.81 10.80
N ILE A 156 -0.81 7.58 10.49
CA ILE A 156 -1.62 6.61 9.74
C ILE A 156 -2.87 6.23 10.54
N GLN A 157 -2.76 5.98 11.84
CA GLN A 157 -3.89 5.68 12.72
C GLN A 157 -4.89 6.85 12.77
N LYS A 158 -4.40 8.06 12.98
CA LYS A 158 -5.26 9.25 13.03
C LYS A 158 -6.01 9.47 11.71
N PHE A 159 -5.31 9.34 10.61
CA PHE A 159 -5.87 9.52 9.27
C PHE A 159 -6.81 8.36 8.90
N GLY A 160 -6.42 7.12 9.19
CA GLY A 160 -7.23 5.94 8.96
C GLY A 160 -8.56 5.96 9.71
N ASN A 161 -8.55 6.30 10.99
CA ASN A 161 -9.76 6.46 11.79
C ASN A 161 -10.67 7.57 11.25
N TRP A 162 -10.10 8.68 10.77
CA TRP A 162 -10.86 9.74 10.13
C TRP A 162 -11.55 9.26 8.85
N ILE A 163 -10.85 8.52 7.98
CA ILE A 163 -11.41 7.91 6.77
C ILE A 163 -12.54 6.94 7.16
N GLU A 164 -12.27 6.01 8.07
CA GLU A 164 -13.24 5.01 8.50
C GLU A 164 -14.54 5.66 9.00
N ASN A 165 -14.44 6.63 9.89
CA ASN A 165 -15.60 7.36 10.40
C ASN A 165 -16.39 8.03 9.29
N THR A 166 -15.70 8.62 8.31
CA THR A 166 -16.35 9.29 7.16
C THR A 166 -17.17 8.32 6.31
N PHE A 167 -16.72 7.07 6.16
CA PHE A 167 -17.42 6.07 5.35
C PHE A 167 -18.40 5.19 6.16
N THR A 168 -18.33 5.19 7.50
CA THR A 168 -19.15 4.35 8.39
C THR A 168 -20.38 5.11 8.92
N GLU A 169 -20.32 6.43 9.06
CA GLU A 169 -21.45 7.27 9.57
C GLU A 169 -22.79 7.02 8.85
N ASP A 170 -22.76 6.60 7.57
CA ASP A 170 -23.99 6.33 6.82
C ASP A 170 -24.69 5.01 7.22
N LYS A 171 -23.98 4.05 7.83
CA LYS A 171 -24.59 2.77 8.24
C LYS A 171 -25.51 2.91 9.46
N ILE A 172 -25.27 3.92 10.29
CA ILE A 172 -26.05 4.14 11.51
C ILE A 172 -27.35 4.89 11.17
N ARG A 173 -27.31 5.81 10.20
CA ARG A 173 -28.50 6.59 9.80
C ARG A 173 -29.59 5.78 9.12
N THR A 174 -29.24 4.71 8.40
CA THR A 174 -30.23 3.84 7.72
C THR A 174 -30.86 2.78 8.59
N LYS A 175 -30.43 2.62 9.86
CA LYS A 175 -31.03 1.65 10.81
C LYS A 175 -32.17 2.23 11.68
N TYR A 176 -32.45 3.52 11.59
CA TYR A 176 -33.46 4.21 12.41
C TYR A 176 -34.57 4.88 11.59
N PHE A 177 -34.75 4.46 10.32
CA PHE A 177 -35.92 4.83 9.51
C PHE A 177 -36.55 3.60 8.88
#